data_f2c202330cf2099ac612cb8f61197b20
#
_entry.id   f2c202330cf2099ac612cb8f61197b20
#
_cell.length_a   1.000
_cell.length_b   1.000
_cell.length_c   1.000
_cell.angle_alpha   90.00
_cell.angle_beta   90.00
_cell.angle_gamma   90.00
#
_symmetry.space_group_name_H-M   'P 1'
#
loop_
_entity.id
_entity.type
_entity.pdbx_description
1 polymer ?
#
loop_
_entity_poly.entity_id
_entity_poly.type
_entity_poly.pdbx_seq_one_letter_code
_entity_poly.pdbx_strand_id
1 'polypeptide(L)'
;MQVTLTQIPTREILHFLGWHGTPVEPGLKETIKRFQEKALRKIEPRVVVREFELSPDGTLAHTRFLPLGKDVPAMLSDCRSAVLLAATLGAESERMLLREQSRSAADALILDAVLSAAVEAVCDEQEERLRGEFAERSLFLTDRFSPGYGDMPIAQSRKSAKF
;
A
#
# COMPACT_ATOMS: atom_id res chain seq x y z
N MET A 1 4.63 -4.65 13.17
CA MET A 1 3.85 -5.89 13.35
C MET A 1 4.04 -6.77 12.12
N GLN A 2 4.18 -8.07 12.25
CA GLN A 2 4.22 -9.01 11.14
C GLN A 2 2.79 -9.35 10.72
N VAL A 3 2.55 -9.39 9.42
CA VAL A 3 1.24 -9.70 8.82
C VAL A 3 1.40 -10.96 7.94
N THR A 4 0.39 -11.79 7.89
CA THR A 4 0.39 -12.98 7.04
C THR A 4 -0.61 -12.79 5.91
N LEU A 5 -0.11 -12.55 4.70
CA LEU A 5 -0.95 -12.46 3.52
C LEU A 5 -1.26 -13.86 2.98
N THR A 6 -2.53 -14.21 2.83
CA THR A 6 -2.97 -15.52 2.36
C THR A 6 -3.28 -15.57 0.87
N GLN A 7 -3.58 -14.42 0.27
CA GLN A 7 -3.88 -14.31 -1.16
C GLN A 7 -3.48 -12.92 -1.71
N ILE A 8 -3.19 -12.87 -3.00
CA ILE A 8 -2.96 -11.62 -3.74
C ILE A 8 -4.06 -11.54 -4.79
N PRO A 9 -4.94 -10.52 -4.79
CA PRO A 9 -6.07 -10.46 -5.70
C PRO A 9 -5.64 -10.32 -7.16
N THR A 10 -6.06 -11.25 -8.03
CA THR A 10 -5.74 -11.20 -9.48
C THR A 10 -6.31 -9.95 -10.15
N ARG A 11 -7.45 -9.44 -9.69
CA ARG A 11 -8.05 -8.20 -10.20
C ARG A 11 -7.10 -7.01 -10.05
N GLU A 12 -6.47 -6.87 -8.87
CA GLU A 12 -5.55 -5.78 -8.60
C GLU A 12 -4.26 -5.91 -9.44
N ILE A 13 -3.75 -7.14 -9.62
CA ILE A 13 -2.61 -7.40 -10.50
C ILE A 13 -2.92 -6.95 -11.93
N LEU A 14 -4.10 -7.29 -12.45
CA LEU A 14 -4.54 -6.87 -13.79
C LEU A 14 -4.71 -5.35 -13.88
N HIS A 15 -5.18 -4.71 -12.81
CA HIS A 15 -5.25 -3.25 -12.72
C HIS A 15 -3.86 -2.62 -12.85
N PHE A 16 -2.86 -3.09 -12.09
CA PHE A 16 -1.48 -2.61 -12.19
C PHE A 16 -0.82 -2.89 -13.56
N LEU A 17 -1.25 -3.94 -14.25
CA LEU A 17 -0.83 -4.22 -15.64
C LEU A 17 -1.55 -3.35 -16.68
N GLY A 18 -2.48 -2.47 -16.26
CA GLY A 18 -3.29 -1.66 -17.17
C GLY A 18 -4.28 -2.49 -18.02
N TRP A 19 -4.69 -3.66 -17.52
CA TRP A 19 -5.59 -4.55 -18.24
C TRP A 19 -7.05 -4.14 -18.08
N HIS A 20 -7.72 -3.80 -19.17
CA HIS A 20 -9.11 -3.33 -19.17
C HIS A 20 -10.03 -4.19 -20.05
N GLY A 21 -10.96 -4.90 -19.43
CA GLY A 21 -12.19 -5.41 -20.07
C GLY A 21 -12.07 -6.54 -21.10
N THR A 22 -10.89 -7.01 -21.44
CA THR A 22 -10.69 -8.13 -22.37
C THR A 22 -10.39 -9.43 -21.63
N PRO A 23 -10.77 -10.61 -22.19
CA PRO A 23 -10.34 -11.88 -21.61
C PRO A 23 -8.83 -11.96 -21.50
N VAL A 24 -8.34 -12.32 -20.33
CA VAL A 24 -6.90 -12.51 -20.09
C VAL A 24 -6.44 -13.79 -20.79
N GLU A 25 -5.36 -13.71 -21.56
CA GLU A 25 -4.80 -14.88 -22.24
C GLU A 25 -4.36 -15.97 -21.24
N PRO A 26 -4.52 -17.26 -21.60
CA PRO A 26 -4.17 -18.37 -20.72
C PRO A 26 -2.71 -18.32 -20.22
N GLY A 27 -1.76 -18.00 -21.08
CA GLY A 27 -0.33 -17.89 -20.73
C GLY A 27 -0.04 -16.79 -19.72
N LEU A 28 -0.73 -15.64 -19.83
CA LEU A 28 -0.60 -14.56 -18.86
C LEU A 28 -1.20 -14.97 -17.50
N LYS A 29 -2.37 -15.63 -17.49
CA LYS A 29 -2.98 -16.14 -16.26
C LYS A 29 -2.06 -17.10 -15.52
N GLU A 30 -1.43 -18.01 -16.24
CA GLU A 30 -0.50 -18.99 -15.68
C GLU A 30 0.75 -18.32 -15.11
N THR A 31 1.29 -17.32 -15.80
CA THR A 31 2.44 -16.54 -15.32
C THR A 31 2.09 -15.75 -14.07
N ILE A 32 0.94 -15.09 -14.03
CA ILE A 32 0.44 -14.37 -12.85
C ILE A 32 0.33 -15.34 -11.66
N LYS A 33 -0.33 -16.49 -11.85
CA LYS A 33 -0.49 -17.51 -10.80
C LYS A 33 0.86 -17.99 -10.24
N ARG A 34 1.80 -18.28 -11.12
CA ARG A 34 3.18 -18.67 -10.74
C ARG A 34 3.84 -17.63 -9.86
N PHE A 35 3.71 -16.34 -10.20
CA PHE A 35 4.31 -15.27 -9.42
C PHE A 35 3.54 -14.98 -8.12
N GLN A 36 2.20 -15.11 -8.09
CA GLN A 36 1.42 -15.05 -6.86
C GLN A 36 1.90 -16.11 -5.85
N GLU A 37 2.00 -17.36 -6.27
CA GLU A 37 2.47 -18.45 -5.43
C GLU A 37 3.91 -18.26 -4.97
N LYS A 38 4.80 -17.76 -5.85
CA LYS A 38 6.19 -17.46 -5.53
C LYS A 38 6.28 -16.31 -4.51
N ALA A 39 5.51 -15.25 -4.70
CA ALA A 39 5.47 -14.11 -3.81
C ALA A 39 4.97 -14.52 -2.41
N LEU A 40 3.82 -15.18 -2.31
CA LEU A 40 3.24 -15.63 -1.03
C LEU A 40 4.19 -16.51 -0.20
N ARG A 41 5.09 -17.25 -0.84
CA ARG A 41 6.10 -18.07 -0.14
C ARG A 41 7.33 -17.30 0.31
N LYS A 42 7.58 -16.11 -0.24
CA LYS A 42 8.87 -15.42 -0.09
C LYS A 42 8.79 -14.07 0.58
N ILE A 43 7.64 -13.41 0.50
CA ILE A 43 7.45 -12.11 1.14
C ILE A 43 7.33 -12.28 2.66
N GLU A 44 7.79 -11.27 3.37
CA GLU A 44 7.67 -11.13 4.82
C GLU A 44 6.98 -9.79 5.14
N PRO A 45 5.63 -9.71 4.99
CA PRO A 45 4.93 -8.47 5.16
C PRO A 45 5.06 -7.94 6.59
N ARG A 46 5.35 -6.65 6.72
CA ARG A 46 5.40 -5.94 7.99
C ARG A 46 4.68 -4.60 7.84
N VAL A 47 3.98 -4.23 8.89
CA VAL A 47 3.24 -2.97 8.95
C VAL A 47 3.63 -2.21 10.22
N VAL A 48 3.74 -0.91 10.09
CA VAL A 48 3.82 0.05 11.20
C VAL A 48 2.63 0.97 11.09
N VAL A 49 1.92 1.15 12.19
CA VAL A 49 0.77 2.05 12.31
C VAL A 49 1.03 2.99 13.48
N ARG A 50 0.75 4.27 13.29
CA ARG A 50 0.78 5.28 14.34
C ARG A 50 -0.39 6.23 14.21
N GLU A 51 -1.11 6.45 15.29
CA GLU A 51 -2.10 7.52 15.44
C GLU A 51 -1.42 8.78 15.95
N PHE A 52 -1.77 9.92 15.37
CA PHE A 52 -1.31 11.25 15.78
C PHE A 52 -2.52 12.16 15.95
N GLU A 53 -2.53 12.97 16.98
CA GLU A 53 -3.45 14.09 17.07
C GLU A 53 -3.12 15.11 15.99
N LEU A 54 -4.14 15.80 15.50
CA LEU A 54 -3.98 16.91 14.56
C LEU A 54 -3.95 18.23 15.32
N SER A 55 -2.91 19.02 15.09
CA SER A 55 -2.85 20.41 15.52
C SER A 55 -3.82 21.26 14.71
N PRO A 56 -4.26 22.44 15.20
CA PRO A 56 -5.19 23.31 14.49
C PRO A 56 -4.72 23.77 13.11
N ASP A 57 -3.41 23.71 12.84
CA ASP A 57 -2.81 24.02 11.55
C ASP A 57 -2.73 22.80 10.61
N GLY A 58 -3.26 21.64 11.01
CA GLY A 58 -3.19 20.38 10.25
C GLY A 58 -1.87 19.62 10.36
N THR A 59 -0.93 20.08 11.19
CA THR A 59 0.33 19.36 11.46
C THR A 59 0.06 18.17 12.38
N LEU A 60 0.73 17.05 12.15
CA LEU A 60 0.70 15.92 13.09
C LEU A 60 1.41 16.32 14.39
N ALA A 61 0.68 16.23 15.52
CA ALA A 61 1.19 16.66 16.83
C ALA A 61 2.51 15.98 17.18
N HIS A 62 3.40 16.74 17.83
CA HIS A 62 4.76 16.32 18.20
C HIS A 62 5.67 15.96 17.02
N THR A 63 5.30 16.38 15.79
CA THR A 63 6.10 16.19 14.59
C THR A 63 6.25 17.51 13.82
N ARG A 64 7.02 17.48 12.72
CA ARG A 64 7.07 18.57 11.74
C ARG A 64 6.41 18.15 10.42
N PHE A 65 5.57 17.11 10.47
CA PHE A 65 4.91 16.62 9.28
C PHE A 65 3.60 17.34 9.07
N LEU A 66 3.55 18.11 8.00
CA LEU A 66 2.34 18.74 7.47
C LEU A 66 2.05 18.10 6.10
N PRO A 67 0.87 17.49 5.91
CA PRO A 67 0.47 17.01 4.59
C PRO A 67 0.42 18.18 3.60
N LEU A 68 1.11 18.03 2.46
CA LEU A 68 1.13 19.04 1.40
C LEU A 68 0.02 18.76 0.39
N GLY A 69 -0.36 19.80 -0.36
CA GLY A 69 -1.47 19.77 -1.29
C GLY A 69 -2.73 20.34 -0.66
N LYS A 70 -3.86 20.20 -1.34
CA LYS A 70 -5.19 20.65 -0.90
C LYS A 70 -6.10 19.48 -0.52
N ASP A 71 -5.92 18.34 -1.19
CA ASP A 71 -6.83 17.20 -1.05
C ASP A 71 -6.76 16.59 0.36
N VAL A 72 -5.54 16.34 0.88
CA VAL A 72 -5.36 15.75 2.21
C VAL A 72 -5.77 16.71 3.32
N PRO A 73 -5.36 17.99 3.33
CA PRO A 73 -5.88 18.95 4.30
C PRO A 73 -7.42 19.08 4.27
N ALA A 74 -8.03 19.06 3.09
CA ALA A 74 -9.50 19.11 2.97
C ALA A 74 -10.15 17.84 3.57
N MET A 75 -9.60 16.66 3.30
CA MET A 75 -10.06 15.39 3.88
C MET A 75 -9.91 15.36 5.41
N LEU A 76 -8.87 15.98 5.95
CA LEU A 76 -8.58 16.00 7.39
C LEU A 76 -9.26 17.14 8.14
N SER A 77 -9.99 18.06 7.48
CA SER A 77 -10.55 19.29 8.08
C SER A 77 -11.45 19.03 9.30
N ASP A 78 -12.22 17.95 9.28
CA ASP A 78 -13.14 17.56 10.35
C ASP A 78 -12.56 16.43 11.23
N CYS A 79 -11.31 16.06 11.02
CA CYS A 79 -10.66 15.00 11.77
C CYS A 79 -9.95 15.55 13.01
N ARG A 80 -9.94 14.76 14.10
CA ARG A 80 -9.20 15.06 15.33
C ARG A 80 -7.84 14.42 15.38
N SER A 81 -7.68 13.32 14.65
CA SER A 81 -6.44 12.57 14.55
C SER A 81 -6.23 12.03 13.13
N ALA A 82 -5.01 11.68 12.82
CA ALA A 82 -4.64 10.99 11.59
C ALA A 82 -3.83 9.74 11.90
N VAL A 83 -4.04 8.71 11.11
CA VAL A 83 -3.28 7.46 11.21
C VAL A 83 -2.27 7.41 10.08
N LEU A 84 -0.99 7.28 10.41
CA LEU A 84 0.05 6.94 9.44
C LEU A 84 0.23 5.42 9.41
N LEU A 85 0.19 4.87 8.20
CA LEU A 85 0.43 3.47 7.91
C LEU A 85 1.60 3.34 6.96
N ALA A 86 2.57 2.48 7.29
CA ALA A 86 3.64 2.09 6.40
C ALA A 86 3.72 0.57 6.31
N ALA A 87 3.75 0.04 5.10
CA ALA A 87 3.83 -1.39 4.83
C ALA A 87 5.06 -1.72 4.00
N THR A 88 5.60 -2.93 4.18
CA THR A 88 6.67 -3.50 3.36
C THR A 88 6.44 -4.99 3.16
N LEU A 89 6.88 -5.52 2.02
CA LEU A 89 6.89 -6.95 1.74
C LEU A 89 8.20 -7.64 2.16
N GLY A 90 9.15 -6.88 2.72
CA GLY A 90 10.47 -7.37 3.09
C GLY A 90 11.48 -7.33 1.93
N ALA A 91 12.76 -7.50 2.25
CA ALA A 91 13.85 -7.34 1.27
C ALA A 91 13.86 -8.42 0.17
N GLU A 92 13.23 -9.57 0.39
CA GLU A 92 13.21 -10.62 -0.64
C GLU A 92 12.32 -10.25 -1.84
N SER A 93 11.30 -9.40 -1.66
CA SER A 93 10.50 -8.87 -2.77
C SER A 93 11.36 -8.11 -3.79
N GLU A 94 12.23 -7.22 -3.32
CA GLU A 94 13.16 -6.48 -4.18
C GLU A 94 14.17 -7.41 -4.86
N ARG A 95 14.73 -8.38 -4.13
CA ARG A 95 15.65 -9.36 -4.70
C ARG A 95 15.00 -10.21 -5.78
N MET A 96 13.74 -10.59 -5.59
CA MET A 96 12.97 -11.32 -6.60
C MET A 96 12.80 -10.50 -7.86
N LEU A 97 12.43 -9.22 -7.72
CA LEU A 97 12.25 -8.31 -8.85
C LEU A 97 13.56 -8.08 -9.61
N LEU A 98 14.65 -7.78 -8.92
CA LEU A 98 15.98 -7.60 -9.53
C LEU A 98 16.46 -8.84 -10.30
N ARG A 99 16.23 -10.05 -9.76
CA ARG A 99 16.57 -11.30 -10.45
C ARG A 99 15.73 -11.48 -11.72
N GLU A 100 14.47 -11.15 -11.68
CA GLU A 100 13.58 -11.29 -12.83
C GLU A 100 13.90 -10.24 -13.91
N GLN A 101 14.22 -9.01 -13.53
CA GLN A 101 14.67 -7.94 -14.45
C GLN A 101 15.90 -8.34 -15.27
N SER A 102 16.84 -9.11 -14.67
CA SER A 102 18.03 -9.59 -15.38
C SER A 102 17.75 -10.75 -16.34
N ARG A 103 16.55 -11.37 -16.28
CA ARG A 103 16.19 -12.56 -17.07
C ARG A 103 15.15 -12.26 -18.14
N SER A 104 14.11 -11.54 -17.79
CA SER A 104 12.96 -11.26 -18.65
C SER A 104 12.28 -9.96 -18.20
N ALA A 105 12.33 -8.94 -19.02
CA ALA A 105 11.64 -7.67 -18.73
C ALA A 105 10.12 -7.85 -18.65
N ALA A 106 9.54 -8.74 -19.46
CA ALA A 106 8.10 -9.02 -19.44
C ALA A 106 7.69 -9.71 -18.11
N ASP A 107 8.44 -10.72 -17.69
CA ASP A 107 8.20 -11.41 -16.43
C ASP A 107 8.42 -10.46 -15.22
N ALA A 108 9.42 -9.59 -15.29
CA ALA A 108 9.66 -8.57 -14.28
C ALA A 108 8.49 -7.60 -14.13
N LEU A 109 7.89 -7.16 -15.24
CA LEU A 109 6.69 -6.30 -15.21
C LEU A 109 5.51 -7.00 -14.53
N ILE A 110 5.29 -8.29 -14.84
CA ILE A 110 4.21 -9.07 -14.22
C ILE A 110 4.49 -9.27 -12.73
N LEU A 111 5.74 -9.58 -12.36
CA LEU A 111 6.12 -9.72 -10.95
C LEU A 111 5.97 -8.41 -10.19
N ASP A 112 6.34 -7.28 -10.77
CA ASP A 112 6.17 -5.95 -10.17
C ASP A 112 4.68 -5.67 -9.88
N ALA A 113 3.80 -5.95 -10.82
CA ALA A 113 2.36 -5.85 -10.63
C ALA A 113 1.83 -6.78 -9.51
N VAL A 114 2.36 -8.01 -9.41
CA VAL A 114 2.03 -8.94 -8.34
C VAL A 114 2.47 -8.39 -6.98
N LEU A 115 3.69 -7.85 -6.87
CA LEU A 115 4.20 -7.28 -5.63
C LEU A 115 3.46 -5.99 -5.25
N SER A 116 3.09 -5.15 -6.23
CA SER A 116 2.26 -3.97 -5.99
C SER A 116 0.88 -4.36 -5.45
N ALA A 117 0.21 -5.34 -6.06
CA ALA A 117 -1.06 -5.86 -5.55
C ALA A 117 -0.91 -6.51 -4.16
N ALA A 118 0.24 -7.12 -3.87
CA ALA A 118 0.50 -7.72 -2.57
C ALA A 118 0.63 -6.67 -1.46
N VAL A 119 1.33 -5.56 -1.70
CA VAL A 119 1.45 -4.49 -0.69
C VAL A 119 0.13 -3.77 -0.47
N GLU A 120 -0.67 -3.56 -1.51
CA GLU A 120 -2.02 -3.00 -1.36
C GLU A 120 -2.92 -3.94 -0.55
N ALA A 121 -2.89 -5.26 -0.79
CA ALA A 121 -3.66 -6.22 -0.01
C ALA A 121 -3.26 -6.23 1.48
N VAL A 122 -1.97 -6.05 1.79
CA VAL A 122 -1.49 -5.87 3.18
C VAL A 122 -2.05 -4.59 3.79
N CYS A 123 -2.09 -3.50 3.03
CA CYS A 123 -2.65 -2.23 3.50
C CYS A 123 -4.17 -2.33 3.73
N ASP A 124 -4.89 -2.99 2.82
CA ASP A 124 -6.34 -3.17 2.91
C ASP A 124 -6.73 -4.00 4.15
N GLU A 125 -6.02 -5.12 4.39
CA GLU A 125 -6.24 -5.95 5.58
C GLU A 125 -5.97 -5.17 6.88
N GLN A 126 -4.92 -4.35 6.88
CA GLN A 126 -4.62 -3.51 8.04
C GLN A 126 -5.65 -2.39 8.22
N GLU A 127 -6.13 -1.79 7.15
CA GLU A 127 -7.17 -0.76 7.19
C GLU A 127 -8.48 -1.33 7.75
N GLU A 128 -8.91 -2.50 7.31
CA GLU A 128 -10.12 -3.16 7.81
C GLU A 128 -10.02 -3.44 9.32
N ARG A 129 -8.87 -3.89 9.77
CA ARG A 129 -8.61 -4.08 11.20
C ARG A 129 -8.70 -2.76 11.98
N LEU A 130 -8.09 -1.70 11.45
CA LEU A 130 -8.14 -0.37 12.08
C LEU A 130 -9.57 0.18 12.11
N ARG A 131 -10.36 -0.03 11.05
CA ARG A 131 -11.78 0.36 11.05
C ARG A 131 -12.55 -0.28 12.20
N GLY A 132 -12.31 -1.57 12.48
CA GLY A 132 -12.88 -2.25 13.64
C GLY A 132 -12.42 -1.65 14.97
N GLU A 133 -11.10 -1.46 15.15
CA GLU A 133 -10.53 -0.90 16.39
C GLU A 133 -11.03 0.54 16.67
N PHE A 134 -11.16 1.37 15.63
CA PHE A 134 -11.64 2.74 15.77
C PHE A 134 -13.16 2.80 15.98
N ALA A 135 -13.92 1.89 15.38
CA ALA A 135 -15.37 1.80 15.60
C ALA A 135 -15.73 1.52 17.07
N GLU A 136 -14.93 0.69 17.78
CA GLU A 136 -15.09 0.46 19.22
C GLU A 136 -14.92 1.74 20.05
N ARG A 137 -14.18 2.72 19.53
CA ARG A 137 -13.98 4.05 20.11
C ARG A 137 -14.99 5.09 19.61
N SER A 138 -16.02 4.67 18.84
CA SER A 138 -16.97 5.57 18.16
C SER A 138 -16.30 6.57 17.21
N LEU A 139 -15.21 6.12 16.56
CA LEU A 139 -14.47 6.87 15.55
C LEU A 139 -14.56 6.14 14.20
N PHE A 140 -14.50 6.93 13.13
CA PHE A 140 -14.58 6.41 11.76
C PHE A 140 -13.38 6.89 10.96
N LEU A 141 -12.75 5.98 10.22
CA LEU A 141 -11.65 6.33 9.32
C LEU A 141 -12.20 6.93 8.02
N THR A 142 -11.51 7.94 7.51
CA THR A 142 -11.65 8.40 6.12
C THR A 142 -11.05 7.36 5.16
N ASP A 143 -11.10 7.66 3.87
CA ASP A 143 -10.35 6.88 2.88
C ASP A 143 -8.84 7.06 3.08
N ARG A 144 -8.08 6.04 2.63
CA ARG A 144 -6.62 6.08 2.66
C ARG A 144 -6.08 6.98 1.55
N PHE A 145 -5.09 7.78 1.89
CA PHE A 145 -4.40 8.66 0.96
C PHE A 145 -2.89 8.41 1.01
N SER A 146 -2.24 8.34 -0.13
CA SER A 146 -0.81 8.06 -0.24
C SER A 146 -0.07 9.18 -0.99
N PRO A 147 1.20 9.48 -0.61
CA PRO A 147 2.04 10.37 -1.41
C PRO A 147 2.13 9.93 -2.88
N GLY A 148 1.92 10.87 -3.80
CA GLY A 148 1.84 10.60 -5.24
C GLY A 148 0.41 10.50 -5.78
N TYR A 149 -0.61 10.45 -4.92
CA TYR A 149 -2.02 10.54 -5.31
C TYR A 149 -2.52 11.99 -5.22
N GLY A 150 -3.52 12.33 -6.04
CA GLY A 150 -4.06 13.67 -6.11
C GLY A 150 -2.96 14.72 -6.27
N ASP A 151 -2.99 15.72 -5.43
CA ASP A 151 -1.99 16.80 -5.41
C ASP A 151 -0.91 16.64 -4.30
N MET A 152 -0.88 15.51 -3.59
CA MET A 152 0.14 15.23 -2.56
C MET A 152 1.46 14.79 -3.21
N PRO A 153 2.56 15.54 -3.04
CA PRO A 153 3.83 15.20 -3.68
C PRO A 153 4.41 13.86 -3.19
N ILE A 154 4.86 13.01 -4.12
CA ILE A 154 5.51 11.72 -3.80
C ILE A 154 6.72 11.87 -2.86
N ALA A 155 7.41 13.01 -2.92
CA ALA A 155 8.55 13.30 -2.04
C ALA A 155 8.20 13.31 -0.55
N GLN A 156 6.90 13.41 -0.19
CA GLN A 156 6.46 13.31 1.20
C GLN A 156 6.60 11.92 1.79
N SER A 157 6.62 10.86 0.98
CA SER A 157 6.84 9.49 1.45
C SER A 157 8.13 9.34 2.26
N ARG A 158 9.19 10.07 1.89
CA ARG A 158 10.48 10.07 2.63
C ARG A 158 10.40 10.78 3.99
N LYS A 159 9.44 11.68 4.17
CA LYS A 159 9.25 12.42 5.42
C LYS A 159 8.39 11.61 6.39
N SER A 160 7.34 10.95 5.90
CA SER A 160 6.48 10.08 6.71
C SER A 160 7.20 8.84 7.23
N ALA A 161 8.21 8.33 6.51
CA ALA A 161 9.01 7.18 6.96
C ALA A 161 9.98 7.46 8.13
N LYS A 162 10.03 8.71 8.64
CA LYS A 162 10.92 9.12 9.76
C LYS A 162 10.22 9.11 11.13
N PHE A 163 8.97 8.72 11.19
CA PHE A 163 8.14 8.61 12.39
C PHE A 163 7.83 7.15 12.72
#